data_2e16881cf8ef22066c4aef2d073f5e5c
#
_entry.id   2e16881cf8ef22066c4aef2d073f5e5c
#
_cell.length_a   1.000
_cell.length_b   1.000
_cell.length_c   1.000
_cell.angle_alpha   90.00
_cell.angle_beta   90.00
_cell.angle_gamma   90.00
#
_symmetry.space_group_name_H-M   'P 1'
#
loop_
_entity.id
_entity.type
_entity.pdbx_description
1 polymer ?
#
loop_
_entity_poly.entity_id
_entity_poly.type
_entity_poly.pdbx_seq_one_letter_code
_entity_poly.pdbx_strand_id
1 'polypeptide(L)'
;MDRRCAFILLAALALAACSDRQSAPVPGADLITGKASATRVVGVIMELSPDLLRTCEHPDGRMVAKVSWNAKSAGAKSVTIWVSDRENRERSWHHGKTEGTAETGPWVGDGTVFRMTDSKAKGRTLAEWEVHAVDCTTAKPEAPPSPASP
;
A
#
# COMPACT_ATOMS: atom_id res chain seq x y z
N MET A 1 8.14 -6.11 -69.01
CA MET A 1 7.38 -4.88 -69.20
C MET A 1 7.10 -4.38 -67.77
N ASP A 2 8.05 -3.63 -67.25
CA ASP A 2 8.11 -2.18 -67.08
C ASP A 2 6.96 -1.63 -66.22
N ARG A 3 7.30 -1.13 -65.06
CA ARG A 3 7.55 0.26 -64.62
C ARG A 3 7.54 0.29 -63.08
N ARG A 4 8.65 0.44 -62.40
CA ARG A 4 9.25 1.73 -61.95
C ARG A 4 8.19 2.74 -61.47
N CYS A 5 8.11 2.93 -60.18
CA CYS A 5 7.97 4.25 -59.58
C CYS A 5 8.52 4.23 -58.14
N ALA A 6 9.67 4.84 -58.03
CA ALA A 6 10.29 5.25 -56.79
C ALA A 6 9.52 6.47 -56.27
N PHE A 7 9.09 6.45 -55.00
CA PHE A 7 8.79 7.66 -54.26
C PHE A 7 9.53 7.65 -52.96
N ILE A 8 10.60 8.41 -52.96
CA ILE A 8 11.30 8.90 -51.80
C ILE A 8 10.42 9.97 -51.17
N LEU A 9 9.99 9.80 -49.95
CA LEU A 9 9.46 10.87 -49.14
C LEU A 9 10.12 10.83 -47.77
N LEU A 10 11.04 11.78 -47.61
CA LEU A 10 11.55 12.23 -46.31
C LEU A 10 10.37 12.72 -45.49
N ALA A 11 10.23 12.25 -44.31
CA ALA A 11 9.40 12.88 -43.28
C ALA A 11 10.11 12.82 -41.93
N ALA A 12 10.40 14.01 -41.49
CA ALA A 12 11.01 14.52 -40.29
C ALA A 12 10.81 13.71 -39.01
N LEU A 13 11.93 13.51 -38.29
CA LEU A 13 11.96 13.19 -36.87
C LEU A 13 11.35 14.34 -36.07
N ALA A 14 10.22 14.09 -35.43
CA ALA A 14 9.75 14.87 -34.30
C ALA A 14 10.08 14.06 -33.02
N LEU A 15 11.20 14.37 -32.39
CA LEU A 15 11.54 13.96 -31.05
C LEU A 15 10.62 14.70 -30.07
N ALA A 16 9.51 14.11 -29.70
CA ALA A 16 8.75 14.51 -28.54
C ALA A 16 9.47 13.98 -27.30
N ALA A 17 10.28 14.83 -26.69
CA ALA A 17 10.83 14.61 -25.36
C ALA A 17 9.67 14.67 -24.34
N CYS A 18 9.12 13.52 -23.96
CA CYS A 18 8.33 13.40 -22.74
C CYS A 18 9.29 13.60 -21.58
N SER A 19 9.33 14.82 -21.04
CA SER A 19 9.95 15.09 -19.74
C SER A 19 9.13 14.39 -18.67
N ASP A 20 9.52 13.19 -18.29
CA ASP A 20 9.19 12.60 -17.01
C ASP A 20 9.71 13.53 -15.92
N ARG A 21 8.83 14.37 -15.38
CA ARG A 21 9.09 15.03 -14.12
C ARG A 21 9.07 13.96 -13.04
N GLN A 22 10.19 13.30 -12.87
CA GLN A 22 10.52 12.64 -11.62
C GLN A 22 10.54 13.72 -10.54
N SER A 23 9.44 13.78 -9.78
CA SER A 23 9.42 14.51 -8.50
C SER A 23 10.53 13.92 -7.64
N ALA A 24 11.60 14.68 -7.45
CA ALA A 24 12.67 14.29 -6.57
C ALA A 24 12.10 13.99 -5.17
N PRO A 25 12.49 12.90 -4.51
CA PRO A 25 12.11 12.65 -3.15
C PRO A 25 12.62 13.78 -2.27
N VAL A 26 11.72 14.43 -1.55
CA VAL A 26 12.05 15.43 -0.54
C VAL A 26 12.77 14.68 0.59
N PRO A 27 14.05 14.93 0.85
CA PRO A 27 14.74 14.25 1.94
C PRO A 27 14.31 14.92 3.26
N GLY A 28 13.62 14.18 4.12
CA GLY A 28 13.51 14.57 5.51
C GLY A 28 12.19 14.41 6.25
N ALA A 29 11.16 13.72 5.73
CA ALA A 29 9.88 13.68 6.43
C ALA A 29 9.35 12.29 6.87
N ASP A 30 10.03 11.19 6.57
CA ASP A 30 9.40 9.87 6.72
C ASP A 30 10.12 8.85 7.60
N LEU A 31 10.94 9.27 8.55
CA LEU A 31 11.71 8.32 9.35
C LEU A 31 11.06 7.86 10.68
N ILE A 32 9.83 8.26 11.02
CA ILE A 32 9.24 7.94 12.34
C ILE A 32 7.80 7.43 12.30
N THR A 33 7.14 7.42 11.18
CA THR A 33 5.81 6.83 11.07
C THR A 33 5.89 5.58 10.22
N GLY A 34 5.77 4.40 10.83
CA GLY A 34 5.67 3.10 10.14
C GLY A 34 4.43 2.98 9.24
N LYS A 35 4.07 4.05 8.60
CA LYS A 35 2.92 4.18 7.73
C LYS A 35 3.33 3.99 6.29
N ALA A 36 3.71 2.77 5.93
CA ALA A 36 3.82 2.38 4.53
C ALA A 36 2.45 1.92 4.00
N SER A 37 1.44 2.79 4.06
CA SER A 37 0.19 2.56 3.36
C SER A 37 0.25 3.21 1.99
N ALA A 38 0.41 2.42 0.95
CA ALA A 38 0.25 2.88 -0.42
C ALA A 38 -1.22 2.74 -0.84
N THR A 39 -2.01 3.78 -0.63
CA THR A 39 -3.36 3.85 -1.20
C THR A 39 -3.25 4.10 -2.70
N ARG A 40 -3.69 3.15 -3.50
CA ARG A 40 -3.65 3.23 -4.97
C ARG A 40 -4.93 3.80 -5.58
N VAL A 41 -5.97 3.98 -4.79
CA VAL A 41 -7.25 4.52 -5.22
C VAL A 41 -7.71 5.60 -4.24
N VAL A 42 -8.03 6.76 -4.76
CA VAL A 42 -8.48 7.91 -3.93
C VAL A 42 -9.74 7.55 -3.13
N GLY A 43 -9.75 7.90 -1.85
CA GLY A 43 -10.86 7.66 -0.93
C GLY A 43 -10.99 6.21 -0.44
N VAL A 44 -10.06 5.32 -0.80
CA VAL A 44 -9.93 4.00 -0.18
C VAL A 44 -9.06 4.13 1.07
N ILE A 45 -9.49 3.51 2.15
CA ILE A 45 -8.79 3.47 3.43
C ILE A 45 -8.53 2.01 3.80
N MET A 46 -7.32 1.72 4.25
CA MET A 46 -6.95 0.49 4.93
C MET A 46 -5.98 0.84 6.05
N GLU A 47 -6.27 0.40 7.25
CA GLU A 47 -5.52 0.72 8.46
C GLU A 47 -5.29 -0.55 9.29
N LEU A 48 -4.14 -0.62 9.94
CA LEU A 48 -3.80 -1.64 10.92
C LEU A 48 -3.67 -1.01 12.30
N SER A 49 -4.08 -1.76 13.32
CA SER A 49 -3.89 -1.39 14.72
C SER A 49 -3.47 -2.63 15.52
N PRO A 50 -2.29 -2.64 16.15
CA PRO A 50 -1.25 -1.61 16.05
C PRO A 50 -0.68 -1.50 14.63
N ASP A 51 -0.18 -0.32 14.26
CA ASP A 51 0.38 -0.01 12.95
C ASP A 51 1.86 -0.40 12.83
N LEU A 52 2.52 -0.65 13.96
CA LEU A 52 3.91 -1.05 14.09
C LEU A 52 4.05 -2.27 15.00
N LEU A 53 4.99 -3.13 14.68
CA LEU A 53 5.41 -4.22 15.55
C LEU A 53 6.54 -3.74 16.47
N ARG A 54 6.24 -3.55 17.75
CA ARG A 54 7.24 -3.15 18.76
C ARG A 54 7.89 -4.41 19.37
N THR A 55 9.17 -4.60 19.11
CA THR A 55 9.88 -5.84 19.51
C THR A 55 9.97 -6.06 21.02
N CYS A 56 9.89 -5.00 21.83
CA CYS A 56 9.84 -5.14 23.30
C CYS A 56 8.50 -5.61 23.83
N GLU A 57 7.41 -5.28 23.12
CA GLU A 57 6.06 -5.73 23.47
C GLU A 57 5.78 -7.12 22.90
N HIS A 58 6.51 -7.48 21.83
CA HIS A 58 6.37 -8.72 21.09
C HIS A 58 7.75 -9.37 20.86
N PRO A 59 8.37 -9.99 21.89
CA PRO A 59 9.72 -10.54 21.80
C PRO A 59 9.85 -11.73 20.82
N ASP A 60 8.73 -12.38 20.50
CA ASP A 60 8.63 -13.42 19.47
C ASP A 60 8.55 -12.86 18.04
N GLY A 61 8.56 -11.53 17.90
CA GLY A 61 8.44 -10.85 16.61
C GLY A 61 7.08 -11.00 15.92
N ARG A 62 6.04 -11.31 16.70
CA ARG A 62 4.69 -11.56 16.20
C ARG A 62 3.64 -10.79 16.98
N MET A 63 2.59 -10.32 16.30
CA MET A 63 1.48 -9.63 16.93
C MET A 63 0.14 -10.03 16.33
N VAL A 64 -0.92 -9.74 17.06
CA VAL A 64 -2.29 -9.70 16.56
C VAL A 64 -2.56 -8.28 16.07
N ALA A 65 -3.10 -8.14 14.89
CA ALA A 65 -3.48 -6.85 14.33
C ALA A 65 -4.95 -6.81 13.95
N LYS A 66 -5.58 -5.67 14.21
CA LYS A 66 -6.92 -5.35 13.74
C LYS A 66 -6.80 -4.59 12.42
N VAL A 67 -7.34 -5.14 11.35
CA VAL A 67 -7.36 -4.53 10.03
C VAL A 67 -8.73 -3.91 9.81
N SER A 68 -8.76 -2.62 9.49
CA SER A 68 -9.97 -1.87 9.17
C SER A 68 -9.88 -1.38 7.73
N TRP A 69 -10.98 -1.43 6.98
CA TRP A 69 -10.99 -0.96 5.60
C TRP A 69 -12.29 -0.29 5.20
N ASN A 70 -12.19 0.65 4.26
CA ASN A 70 -13.31 1.23 3.54
C ASN A 70 -12.90 1.46 2.07
N ALA A 71 -13.52 0.73 1.18
CA ALA A 71 -13.28 0.77 -0.26
C ALA A 71 -14.55 1.14 -1.06
N LYS A 72 -15.53 1.78 -0.43
CA LYS A 72 -16.78 2.18 -1.10
C LYS A 72 -16.53 3.08 -2.30
N SER A 73 -15.55 4.00 -2.18
CA SER A 73 -15.17 4.91 -3.25
C SER A 73 -14.58 4.23 -4.49
N ALA A 74 -14.10 2.99 -4.35
CA ALA A 74 -13.54 2.23 -5.45
C ALA A 74 -14.57 1.71 -6.45
N GLY A 75 -15.87 1.74 -6.10
CA GLY A 75 -16.94 1.16 -6.90
C GLY A 75 -16.94 -0.37 -6.97
N ALA A 76 -16.14 -1.03 -6.12
CA ALA A 76 -16.09 -2.48 -6.03
C ALA A 76 -17.36 -3.02 -5.34
N LYS A 77 -17.79 -4.23 -5.70
CA LYS A 77 -18.94 -4.91 -5.03
C LYS A 77 -18.51 -5.62 -3.75
N SER A 78 -17.29 -6.12 -3.73
CA SER A 78 -16.66 -6.76 -2.58
C SER A 78 -15.14 -6.63 -2.70
N VAL A 79 -14.43 -6.86 -1.62
CA VAL A 79 -12.98 -6.83 -1.56
C VAL A 79 -12.41 -8.17 -1.13
N THR A 80 -11.18 -8.43 -1.54
CA THR A 80 -10.35 -9.50 -0.99
C THR A 80 -9.09 -8.89 -0.42
N ILE A 81 -8.78 -9.23 0.81
CA ILE A 81 -7.51 -8.86 1.45
C ILE A 81 -6.60 -10.08 1.39
N TRP A 82 -5.49 -9.90 0.75
CA TRP A 82 -4.41 -10.86 0.59
C TRP A 82 -3.32 -10.56 1.60
N VAL A 83 -2.65 -11.60 2.05
CA VAL A 83 -1.49 -11.48 2.92
C VAL A 83 -0.33 -12.22 2.28
N SER A 84 0.82 -11.58 2.24
CA SER A 84 2.10 -12.19 1.89
C SER A 84 3.10 -12.00 3.02
N ASP A 85 4.05 -12.92 3.09
CA ASP A 85 5.19 -12.85 3.98
C ASP A 85 6.49 -12.52 3.19
N ARG A 86 7.62 -12.48 3.88
CA ARG A 86 8.94 -12.22 3.25
C ARG A 86 9.31 -13.22 2.15
N GLU A 87 8.67 -14.39 2.11
CA GLU A 87 8.87 -15.41 1.08
C GLU A 87 7.93 -15.23 -0.12
N ASN A 88 7.19 -14.11 -0.16
CA ASN A 88 6.22 -13.73 -1.21
C ASN A 88 5.10 -14.77 -1.45
N ARG A 89 4.79 -15.59 -0.48
CA ARG A 89 3.66 -16.52 -0.54
C ARG A 89 2.37 -15.79 -0.24
N GLU A 90 1.75 -15.24 -1.29
CA GLU A 90 0.48 -14.54 -1.15
C GLU A 90 -0.68 -15.53 -0.98
N ARG A 91 -1.52 -15.28 0.01
CA ARG A 91 -2.74 -16.06 0.29
C ARG A 91 -3.92 -15.13 0.59
N SER A 92 -5.12 -15.56 0.23
CA SER A 92 -6.33 -14.86 0.64
C SER A 92 -6.53 -15.04 2.14
N TRP A 93 -6.65 -13.93 2.85
CA TRP A 93 -6.91 -13.92 4.29
C TRP A 93 -8.36 -13.57 4.60
N HIS A 94 -8.91 -12.56 3.92
CA HIS A 94 -10.28 -12.11 4.14
C HIS A 94 -10.96 -11.80 2.80
N HIS A 95 -12.25 -12.17 2.69
CA HIS A 95 -13.11 -11.79 1.57
C HIS A 95 -14.45 -11.31 2.11
N GLY A 96 -14.95 -10.18 1.62
CA GLY A 96 -16.19 -9.64 2.14
C GLY A 96 -16.61 -8.31 1.55
N LYS A 97 -17.38 -7.57 2.34
CA LYS A 97 -17.93 -6.27 1.98
C LYS A 97 -16.83 -5.24 1.75
N THR A 98 -17.17 -4.16 1.05
CA THR A 98 -16.27 -3.03 0.76
C THR A 98 -15.87 -2.21 1.98
N GLU A 99 -16.50 -2.44 3.13
CA GLU A 99 -16.10 -1.90 4.42
C GLU A 99 -16.20 -2.97 5.49
N GLY A 100 -15.34 -2.86 6.48
CA GLY A 100 -15.33 -3.79 7.59
C GLY A 100 -14.09 -3.68 8.45
N THR A 101 -14.03 -4.62 9.38
CA THR A 101 -12.94 -4.81 10.32
C THR A 101 -12.79 -6.29 10.56
N ALA A 102 -11.55 -6.78 10.64
CA ALA A 102 -11.24 -8.15 11.02
C ALA A 102 -9.95 -8.17 11.84
N GLU A 103 -9.85 -9.16 12.73
CA GLU A 103 -8.67 -9.37 13.56
C GLU A 103 -7.87 -10.55 13.02
N THR A 104 -6.55 -10.41 13.01
CA THR A 104 -5.63 -11.49 12.62
C THR A 104 -5.40 -12.43 13.78
N GLY A 105 -4.81 -13.59 13.52
CA GLY A 105 -4.14 -14.37 14.58
C GLY A 105 -2.77 -13.76 14.95
N PRO A 106 -2.04 -14.39 15.90
CA PRO A 106 -0.72 -13.93 16.36
C PRO A 106 0.39 -14.36 15.39
N TRP A 107 0.23 -14.00 14.11
CA TRP A 107 1.17 -14.38 13.05
C TRP A 107 1.72 -13.17 12.27
N VAL A 108 1.23 -11.98 12.54
CA VAL A 108 1.67 -10.77 11.87
C VAL A 108 3.08 -10.42 12.35
N GLY A 109 4.04 -10.39 11.43
CA GLY A 109 5.44 -10.11 11.71
C GLY A 109 5.98 -9.00 10.83
N ASP A 110 7.25 -8.67 11.00
CA ASP A 110 7.97 -7.72 10.17
C ASP A 110 8.02 -8.17 8.71
N GLY A 111 7.71 -7.24 7.78
CA GLY A 111 7.60 -7.52 6.36
C GLY A 111 6.30 -8.25 5.95
N THR A 112 5.32 -8.39 6.86
CA THR A 112 3.99 -8.85 6.47
C THR A 112 3.29 -7.78 5.65
N VAL A 113 2.84 -8.13 4.45
CA VAL A 113 2.11 -7.23 3.55
C VAL A 113 0.65 -7.63 3.47
N PHE A 114 -0.22 -6.67 3.72
CA PHE A 114 -1.66 -6.76 3.46
C PHE A 114 -1.97 -6.02 2.16
N ARG A 115 -2.58 -6.70 1.20
CA ARG A 115 -2.98 -6.10 -0.08
C ARG A 115 -4.46 -6.28 -0.30
N MET A 116 -5.20 -5.17 -0.41
CA MET A 116 -6.62 -5.18 -0.70
C MET A 116 -6.86 -5.03 -2.20
N THR A 117 -7.67 -5.92 -2.76
CA THR A 117 -8.10 -5.88 -4.16
C THR A 117 -9.62 -5.82 -4.25
N ASP A 118 -10.15 -5.42 -5.42
CA ASP A 118 -11.54 -5.72 -5.76
C ASP A 118 -11.77 -7.24 -5.78
N SER A 119 -12.99 -7.70 -5.83
CA SER A 119 -13.41 -9.09 -5.58
C SER A 119 -12.76 -10.18 -6.45
N LYS A 120 -11.86 -9.84 -7.37
CA LYS A 120 -11.22 -10.81 -8.27
C LYS A 120 -9.77 -11.02 -7.88
N ALA A 121 -9.29 -12.26 -7.90
CA ALA A 121 -7.90 -12.60 -7.56
C ALA A 121 -6.84 -11.84 -8.39
N LYS A 122 -7.18 -11.48 -9.63
CA LYS A 122 -6.38 -10.57 -10.48
C LYS A 122 -6.96 -9.15 -10.52
N GLY A 123 -7.80 -8.80 -9.57
CA GLY A 123 -8.41 -7.49 -9.47
C GLY A 123 -7.40 -6.39 -9.17
N ARG A 124 -7.82 -5.17 -9.45
CA ARG A 124 -7.01 -3.98 -9.19
C ARG A 124 -6.68 -3.87 -7.70
N THR A 125 -5.42 -3.63 -7.38
CA THR A 125 -4.99 -3.29 -6.02
C THR A 125 -5.58 -1.93 -5.63
N LEU A 126 -6.30 -1.91 -4.52
CA LEU A 126 -6.98 -0.74 -3.98
C LEU A 126 -6.11 -0.06 -2.92
N ALA A 127 -5.52 -0.84 -2.03
CA ALA A 127 -4.61 -0.39 -0.99
C ALA A 127 -3.62 -1.50 -0.63
N GLU A 128 -2.50 -1.11 -0.04
CA GLU A 128 -1.46 -2.01 0.43
C GLU A 128 -0.87 -1.46 1.72
N TRP A 129 -0.54 -2.34 2.65
CA TRP A 129 0.07 -2.00 3.93
C TRP A 129 1.16 -3.01 4.26
N GLU A 130 2.36 -2.52 4.53
CA GLU A 130 3.47 -3.33 5.02
C GLU A 130 3.71 -3.06 6.50
N VAL A 131 3.87 -4.13 7.27
CA VAL A 131 4.17 -4.08 8.70
C VAL A 131 5.68 -3.98 8.89
N HIS A 132 6.10 -2.99 9.69
CA HIS A 132 7.50 -2.81 10.06
C HIS A 132 7.70 -3.04 11.54
N ALA A 133 8.79 -3.77 11.87
CA ALA A 133 9.23 -3.90 13.25
C ALA A 133 10.08 -2.68 13.65
N VAL A 134 9.86 -2.19 14.85
CA VAL A 134 10.65 -1.14 15.48
C VAL A 134 11.12 -1.57 16.86
N ASP A 135 12.29 -1.12 17.26
CA ASP A 135 12.75 -1.33 18.62
C ASP A 135 12.05 -0.38 19.62
N CYS A 136 12.27 -0.60 20.90
CA CYS A 136 11.60 0.16 21.94
C CYS A 136 12.22 1.51 22.26
N THR A 137 13.36 1.81 21.66
CA THR A 137 14.02 3.11 21.80
C THR A 137 13.37 4.16 20.89
N THR A 138 12.62 3.70 19.88
CA THR A 138 11.84 4.58 19.02
C THR A 138 10.66 5.13 19.82
N ALA A 139 10.72 6.41 20.18
CA ALA A 139 9.67 7.07 20.96
C ALA A 139 8.31 6.88 20.29
N LYS A 140 7.29 6.45 21.08
CA LYS A 140 5.91 6.52 20.65
C LYS A 140 5.60 7.96 20.22
N PRO A 141 4.99 8.19 19.05
CA PRO A 141 4.56 9.53 18.66
C PRO A 141 3.75 10.15 19.81
N GLU A 142 4.24 11.25 20.34
CA GLU A 142 3.53 11.98 21.37
C GLU A 142 2.20 12.44 20.79
N ALA A 143 1.11 12.09 21.48
CA ALA A 143 -0.22 12.52 21.06
C ALA A 143 -0.21 14.07 20.98
N PRO A 144 -0.83 14.66 19.95
CA PRO A 144 -0.88 16.11 19.84
C PRO A 144 -1.48 16.69 21.14
N PRO A 145 -0.91 17.81 21.67
CA PRO A 145 -1.40 18.40 22.89
C PRO A 145 -2.90 18.68 22.77
N SER A 146 -3.68 18.20 23.73
CA SER A 146 -5.10 18.53 23.82
C SER A 146 -5.28 20.03 23.75
N PRO A 147 -6.22 20.55 22.93
CA PRO A 147 -6.51 21.96 22.92
C PRO A 147 -6.89 22.38 24.34
N ALA A 148 -6.18 23.39 24.87
CA ALA A 148 -6.50 23.98 26.16
C ALA A 148 -7.95 24.44 26.12
N SER A 149 -8.76 23.90 27.00
CA SER A 149 -10.14 24.40 27.22
C SER A 149 -10.09 25.87 27.63
N PRO A 150 -10.98 26.72 27.07
CA PRO A 150 -11.07 28.13 27.41
C PRO A 150 -11.54 28.37 28.84
#